data_7b37c6dda37baa7b16a035e78f253ef2
#
_entry.id   7b37c6dda37baa7b16a035e78f253ef2
#
_cell.length_a   1.000
_cell.length_b   1.000
_cell.length_c   1.000
_cell.angle_alpha   90.00
_cell.angle_beta   90.00
_cell.angle_gamma   90.00
#
_symmetry.space_group_name_H-M   'P 1'
#
loop_
_entity.id
_entity.type
_entity.pdbx_description
1 polymer ?
#
loop_
_entity_poly.entity_id
_entity_poly.type
_entity_poly.pdbx_seq_one_letter_code
_entity_poly.pdbx_strand_id
1 'polypeptide(L)'
;MILVVAAVTYFCNVQGSSPAGNSPRLCPHVEDQQLQNAPVISIIDDDESMRCAIKSLVTSLGLDAHAFASAEAFLQSPHLEHTSCVITDLQMPGLDGVDLQKSLLAQGRRIPIIFVTAFPEERLRARAIEAGALGFLSKPFESETLIKLIDKAIETGRKT
;
A
#
# COMPACT_ATOMS: atom_id res chain seq x y z
N MET A 1 20.98 -10.93 -9.19
CA MET A 1 22.13 -10.04 -9.37
C MET A 1 21.93 -8.82 -8.48
N ILE A 2 22.78 -8.70 -7.52
CA ILE A 2 22.75 -7.80 -6.37
C ILE A 2 22.94 -6.37 -6.85
N LEU A 3 22.09 -5.43 -6.49
CA LEU A 3 22.40 -4.03 -6.64
C LEU A 3 22.45 -3.34 -5.28
N VAL A 4 23.67 -3.02 -4.98
CA VAL A 4 24.32 -2.42 -3.85
C VAL A 4 23.66 -1.10 -3.43
N VAL A 5 23.35 -1.02 -2.15
CA VAL A 5 23.08 0.22 -1.44
C VAL A 5 24.42 0.95 -1.27
N ALA A 6 24.59 2.05 -1.97
CA ALA A 6 25.70 2.96 -1.73
C ALA A 6 25.35 3.91 -0.59
N ALA A 7 25.86 3.61 0.60
CA ALA A 7 25.93 4.55 1.71
C ALA A 7 26.97 5.62 1.38
N VAL A 8 26.54 6.83 1.13
CA VAL A 8 27.44 7.98 1.05
C VAL A 8 27.56 8.59 2.44
N THR A 9 28.64 8.23 3.11
CA THR A 9 29.10 8.87 4.32
C THR A 9 29.79 10.19 3.96
N TYR A 10 29.11 11.31 4.17
CA TYR A 10 29.77 12.61 4.08
C TYR A 10 30.36 12.96 5.43
N PHE A 11 31.67 12.86 5.49
CA PHE A 11 32.48 13.34 6.59
C PHE A 11 32.73 14.85 6.40
N CYS A 12 32.07 15.66 7.20
CA CYS A 12 32.35 17.11 7.21
C CYS A 12 33.46 17.42 8.20
N ASN A 13 34.65 17.63 7.67
CA ASN A 13 35.79 18.12 8.46
C ASN A 13 35.77 19.66 8.46
N VAL A 14 35.56 20.27 9.64
CA VAL A 14 35.59 21.70 9.82
C VAL A 14 36.85 22.08 10.62
N GLN A 15 37.78 22.74 10.00
CA GLN A 15 38.74 23.58 10.68
C GLN A 15 38.90 24.91 9.94
N GLY A 16 38.66 26.01 10.69
CA GLY A 16 39.37 27.28 10.39
C GLY A 16 38.51 28.54 10.28
N SER A 17 38.41 29.27 11.39
CA SER A 17 38.45 30.76 11.56
C SER A 17 37.43 31.65 10.85
N SER A 18 36.64 32.33 11.65
CA SER A 18 35.82 33.55 11.45
C SER A 18 36.64 34.74 10.90
N PRO A 19 36.01 35.78 10.24
CA PRO A 19 35.03 36.62 10.92
C PRO A 19 33.88 37.24 10.06
N ALA A 20 32.82 37.63 10.74
CA ALA A 20 31.89 38.73 10.47
C ALA A 20 30.95 38.73 9.26
N GLY A 21 29.68 38.59 9.55
CA GLY A 21 28.61 39.31 8.88
C GLY A 21 28.00 38.60 7.65
N ASN A 22 27.03 37.76 7.86
CA ASN A 22 25.79 37.78 7.10
C ASN A 22 24.86 36.66 7.60
N SER A 23 23.58 36.97 7.70
CA SER A 23 22.52 36.07 8.12
C SER A 23 22.62 34.68 7.47
N PRO A 24 22.40 33.57 8.21
CA PRO A 24 22.31 32.27 7.59
C PRO A 24 21.07 32.24 6.69
N ARG A 25 21.28 32.15 5.39
CA ARG A 25 20.22 31.73 4.48
C ARG A 25 19.84 30.31 4.91
N LEU A 26 18.63 30.19 5.44
CA LEU A 26 18.01 28.88 5.64
C LEU A 26 18.09 28.13 4.33
N CYS A 27 18.86 27.07 4.31
CA CYS A 27 18.71 26.05 3.27
C CYS A 27 17.27 25.52 3.36
N PRO A 28 16.50 25.53 2.28
CA PRO A 28 15.20 24.90 2.32
C PRO A 28 15.41 23.42 2.64
N HIS A 29 14.80 22.95 3.72
CA HIS A 29 14.71 21.54 4.04
C HIS A 29 14.05 20.81 2.88
N VAL A 30 14.84 20.14 2.06
CA VAL A 30 14.38 19.32 0.95
C VAL A 30 14.03 17.90 1.44
N GLU A 31 14.18 17.62 2.73
CA GLU A 31 14.06 16.26 3.29
C GLU A 31 12.66 15.86 3.75
N ASP A 32 11.71 16.81 3.87
CA ASP A 32 10.39 16.50 4.45
C ASP A 32 9.30 16.18 3.41
N GLN A 33 9.56 16.37 2.11
CA GLN A 33 8.55 16.14 1.07
C GLN A 33 8.53 14.72 0.49
N GLN A 34 9.53 13.90 0.73
CA GLN A 34 9.57 12.53 0.21
C GLN A 34 8.95 11.49 1.17
N LEU A 35 8.83 11.81 2.45
CA LEU A 35 8.18 10.94 3.44
C LEU A 35 6.64 11.03 3.45
N GLN A 36 6.06 12.04 2.81
CA GLN A 36 4.60 12.25 2.80
C GLN A 36 3.87 11.59 1.61
N ASN A 37 4.57 10.86 0.73
CA ASN A 37 3.99 10.26 -0.47
C ASN A 37 4.26 8.77 -0.64
N ALA A 38 4.57 8.04 0.42
CA ALA A 38 4.60 6.59 0.34
C ALA A 38 3.19 6.07 0.02
N PRO A 39 3.03 5.20 -0.99
CA PRO A 39 1.74 4.61 -1.28
C PRO A 39 1.19 3.87 -0.07
N VAL A 40 -0.08 4.09 0.24
CA VAL A 40 -0.78 3.48 1.38
C VAL A 40 -1.51 2.23 0.89
N ILE A 41 -1.22 1.10 1.50
CA ILE A 41 -1.85 -0.19 1.22
C ILE A 41 -2.80 -0.53 2.37
N SER A 42 -4.08 -0.67 2.09
CA SER A 42 -5.07 -1.12 3.07
C SER A 42 -5.30 -2.62 2.94
N ILE A 43 -5.16 -3.34 4.04
CA ILE A 43 -5.25 -4.80 4.12
C ILE A 43 -6.49 -5.15 4.92
N ILE A 44 -7.40 -5.93 4.33
CA ILE A 44 -8.67 -6.28 4.93
C ILE A 44 -8.82 -7.81 4.91
N ASP A 45 -8.80 -8.43 6.07
CA ASP A 45 -8.92 -9.87 6.23
C ASP A 45 -9.43 -10.15 7.66
N ASP A 46 -10.33 -11.07 7.85
CA ASP A 46 -10.82 -11.44 9.19
C ASP A 46 -9.80 -12.29 9.97
N ASP A 47 -8.88 -12.97 9.27
CA ASP A 47 -7.76 -13.69 9.89
C ASP A 47 -6.62 -12.75 10.30
N GLU A 48 -6.40 -12.62 11.61
CA GLU A 48 -5.33 -11.78 12.17
C GLU A 48 -3.94 -12.20 11.73
N SER A 49 -3.68 -13.49 11.63
CA SER A 49 -2.36 -14.01 11.22
C SER A 49 -2.05 -13.60 9.80
N MET A 50 -3.03 -13.69 8.90
CA MET A 50 -2.89 -13.28 7.51
C MET A 50 -2.72 -11.77 7.40
N ARG A 51 -3.51 -10.97 8.14
CA ARG A 51 -3.34 -9.51 8.19
C ARG A 51 -1.92 -9.11 8.60
N CYS A 52 -1.41 -9.72 9.68
CA CYS A 52 -0.06 -9.45 10.18
C CYS A 52 1.02 -9.85 9.16
N ALA A 53 0.88 -11.00 8.52
CA ALA A 53 1.84 -11.46 7.51
C ALA A 53 1.89 -10.53 6.29
N ILE A 54 0.74 -10.16 5.73
CA ILE A 54 0.66 -9.24 4.58
C ILE A 54 1.17 -7.86 4.98
N LYS A 55 0.79 -7.35 6.16
CA LYS A 55 1.27 -6.05 6.66
C LYS A 55 2.79 -6.03 6.79
N SER A 56 3.38 -7.08 7.36
CA SER A 56 4.84 -7.19 7.49
C SER A 56 5.53 -7.19 6.13
N LEU A 57 4.98 -7.92 5.17
CA LEU A 57 5.49 -7.95 3.80
C LEU A 57 5.45 -6.54 3.17
N VAL A 58 4.29 -5.87 3.20
CA VAL A 58 4.11 -4.53 2.62
C VAL A 58 5.05 -3.52 3.27
N THR A 59 5.18 -3.55 4.60
CA THR A 59 6.09 -2.66 5.33
C THR A 59 7.55 -2.92 4.97
N SER A 60 7.93 -4.17 4.73
CA SER A 60 9.30 -4.52 4.31
C SER A 60 9.66 -3.97 2.92
N LEU A 61 8.67 -3.64 2.12
CA LEU A 61 8.84 -2.97 0.81
C LEU A 61 8.98 -1.44 0.93
N GLY A 62 8.94 -0.88 2.14
CA GLY A 62 8.97 0.56 2.37
C GLY A 62 7.65 1.28 2.08
N LEU A 63 6.54 0.54 2.01
CA LEU A 63 5.20 1.07 1.82
C LEU A 63 4.48 1.24 3.16
N ASP A 64 3.53 2.17 3.21
CA ASP A 64 2.67 2.33 4.37
C ASP A 64 1.53 1.30 4.36
N ALA A 65 1.23 0.67 5.49
CA ALA A 65 0.29 -0.44 5.58
C ALA A 65 -0.67 -0.31 6.75
N HIS A 66 -1.97 -0.26 6.45
CA HIS A 66 -3.04 -0.26 7.44
C HIS A 66 -3.86 -1.55 7.33
N ALA A 67 -4.14 -2.18 8.47
CA ALA A 67 -4.82 -3.46 8.54
C ALA A 67 -6.17 -3.32 9.23
N PHE A 68 -7.20 -3.93 8.64
CA PHE A 68 -8.60 -3.89 9.10
C PHE A 68 -9.15 -5.30 9.21
N ALA A 69 -9.92 -5.56 10.26
CA ALA A 69 -10.55 -6.87 10.49
C ALA A 69 -11.84 -7.06 9.68
N SER A 70 -12.40 -6.00 9.11
CA SER A 70 -13.60 -6.06 8.28
C SER A 70 -13.63 -4.93 7.25
N ALA A 71 -14.45 -5.11 6.21
CA ALA A 71 -14.67 -4.10 5.19
C ALA A 71 -15.36 -2.84 5.75
N GLU A 72 -16.24 -3.00 6.71
CA GLU A 72 -16.94 -1.89 7.37
C GLU A 72 -15.95 -1.01 8.16
N ALA A 73 -15.01 -1.63 8.88
CA ALA A 73 -13.97 -0.92 9.61
C ALA A 73 -13.09 -0.08 8.66
N PHE A 74 -12.77 -0.62 7.49
CA PHE A 74 -12.03 0.11 6.47
C PHE A 74 -12.85 1.28 5.89
N LEU A 75 -14.11 1.06 5.53
CA LEU A 75 -14.97 2.09 4.95
C LEU A 75 -15.23 3.28 5.90
N GLN A 76 -15.18 3.05 7.21
CA GLN A 76 -15.32 4.08 8.24
C GLN A 76 -13.99 4.74 8.65
N SER A 77 -12.89 4.22 8.11
CA SER A 77 -11.55 4.69 8.47
C SER A 77 -11.17 5.97 7.72
N PRO A 78 -10.44 6.91 8.36
CA PRO A 78 -9.85 8.06 7.68
C PRO A 78 -8.80 7.66 6.64
N HIS A 79 -8.25 6.45 6.71
CA HIS A 79 -7.27 5.95 5.75
C HIS A 79 -7.85 5.66 4.37
N LEU A 80 -9.17 5.53 4.25
CA LEU A 80 -9.87 5.33 2.99
C LEU A 80 -9.51 6.42 1.95
N GLU A 81 -9.40 7.67 2.39
CA GLU A 81 -9.10 8.81 1.51
C GLU A 81 -7.70 8.74 0.87
N HIS A 82 -6.76 8.10 1.55
CA HIS A 82 -5.34 8.04 1.16
C HIS A 82 -4.90 6.67 0.66
N THR A 83 -5.82 5.70 0.60
CA THR A 83 -5.52 4.34 0.17
C THR A 83 -5.21 4.30 -1.33
N SER A 84 -4.02 3.83 -1.65
CA SER A 84 -3.53 3.66 -3.02
C SER A 84 -3.87 2.29 -3.60
N CYS A 85 -4.00 1.27 -2.75
CA CYS A 85 -4.38 -0.09 -3.13
C CYS A 85 -5.05 -0.80 -1.95
N VAL A 86 -6.04 -1.63 -2.24
CA VAL A 86 -6.71 -2.50 -1.27
C VAL A 86 -6.32 -3.95 -1.53
N ILE A 87 -5.90 -4.66 -0.49
CA ILE A 87 -5.74 -6.11 -0.47
C ILE A 87 -6.84 -6.64 0.44
N THR A 88 -7.74 -7.46 -0.08
CA THR A 88 -8.89 -7.93 0.71
C THR A 88 -9.14 -9.42 0.52
N ASP A 89 -9.55 -10.09 1.60
CA ASP A 89 -10.17 -11.40 1.44
C ASP A 89 -11.50 -11.25 0.69
N LEU A 90 -11.82 -12.26 -0.09
CA LEU A 90 -13.07 -12.32 -0.83
C LEU A 90 -14.24 -12.69 0.09
N GLN A 91 -14.01 -13.61 1.00
CA GLN A 91 -15.03 -14.15 1.92
C GLN A 91 -14.75 -13.70 3.34
N MET A 92 -15.54 -12.76 3.82
CA MET A 92 -15.48 -12.25 5.19
C MET A 92 -16.89 -12.21 5.79
N PRO A 93 -17.01 -12.33 7.12
CA PRO A 93 -18.29 -12.07 7.80
C PRO A 93 -18.75 -10.62 7.55
N GLY A 94 -20.03 -10.43 7.32
CA GLY A 94 -20.61 -9.12 7.02
C GLY A 94 -20.47 -8.74 5.55
N LEU A 95 -19.81 -7.64 5.26
CA LEU A 95 -19.58 -7.17 3.90
C LEU A 95 -18.43 -7.97 3.25
N ASP A 96 -18.73 -8.71 2.17
CA ASP A 96 -17.72 -9.45 1.44
C ASP A 96 -16.83 -8.55 0.57
N GLY A 97 -15.72 -9.11 0.06
CA GLY A 97 -14.77 -8.32 -0.74
C GLY A 97 -15.35 -7.78 -2.04
N VAL A 98 -16.31 -8.48 -2.68
CA VAL A 98 -16.97 -8.01 -3.90
C VAL A 98 -17.94 -6.87 -3.58
N ASP A 99 -18.65 -6.96 -2.48
CA ASP A 99 -19.57 -5.90 -2.06
C ASP A 99 -18.81 -4.65 -1.58
N LEU A 100 -17.64 -4.83 -0.96
CA LEU A 100 -16.70 -3.75 -0.70
C LEU A 100 -16.30 -3.04 -2.01
N GLN A 101 -15.92 -3.80 -3.03
CA GLN A 101 -15.55 -3.25 -4.34
C GLN A 101 -16.70 -2.42 -4.95
N LYS A 102 -17.92 -2.94 -4.92
CA LYS A 102 -19.11 -2.21 -5.39
C LYS A 102 -19.36 -0.94 -4.59
N SER A 103 -19.20 -0.99 -3.26
CA SER A 103 -19.36 0.16 -2.39
C SER A 103 -18.38 1.27 -2.71
N LEU A 104 -17.11 0.93 -2.98
CA LEU A 104 -16.10 1.88 -3.41
C LEU A 104 -16.43 2.50 -4.76
N LEU A 105 -16.85 1.70 -5.73
CA LEU A 105 -17.25 2.18 -7.06
C LEU A 105 -18.48 3.09 -6.99
N ALA A 106 -19.47 2.75 -6.16
CA ALA A 106 -20.66 3.57 -5.93
C ALA A 106 -20.32 4.95 -5.32
N GLN A 107 -19.25 5.04 -4.56
CA GLN A 107 -18.69 6.29 -4.02
C GLN A 107 -17.79 7.04 -5.02
N GLY A 108 -17.67 6.54 -6.25
CA GLY A 108 -16.79 7.13 -7.27
C GLY A 108 -15.30 6.84 -7.06
N ARG A 109 -14.95 5.94 -6.15
CA ARG A 109 -13.57 5.59 -5.81
C ARG A 109 -13.08 4.42 -6.67
N ARG A 110 -12.09 4.67 -7.50
CA ARG A 110 -11.47 3.65 -8.36
C ARG A 110 -10.13 3.18 -7.79
N ILE A 111 -10.15 2.69 -6.56
CA ILE A 111 -8.97 2.17 -5.89
C ILE A 111 -8.66 0.77 -6.46
N PRO A 112 -7.42 0.47 -6.90
CA PRO A 112 -7.04 -0.87 -7.33
C PRO A 112 -7.26 -1.88 -6.20
N ILE A 113 -7.91 -3.01 -6.49
CA ILE A 113 -8.20 -4.06 -5.51
C ILE A 113 -7.53 -5.36 -5.93
N ILE A 114 -6.83 -5.99 -4.98
CA ILE A 114 -6.26 -7.32 -5.08
C ILE A 114 -7.03 -8.23 -4.12
N PHE A 115 -7.66 -9.26 -4.66
CA PHE A 115 -8.34 -10.26 -3.86
C PHE A 115 -7.41 -11.39 -3.46
N VAL A 116 -7.50 -11.82 -2.20
CA VAL A 116 -6.77 -12.95 -1.65
C VAL A 116 -7.77 -13.86 -0.97
N THR A 117 -7.92 -15.12 -1.37
CA THR A 117 -8.93 -16.02 -0.82
C THR A 117 -8.44 -17.45 -0.63
N ALA A 118 -8.92 -18.11 0.44
CA ALA A 118 -8.69 -19.54 0.66
C ALA A 118 -9.57 -20.43 -0.24
N PHE A 119 -10.70 -19.89 -0.71
CA PHE A 119 -11.68 -20.63 -1.50
C PHE A 119 -11.91 -19.95 -2.85
N PRO A 120 -11.11 -20.26 -3.86
CA PRO A 120 -11.20 -19.64 -5.18
C PRO A 120 -12.39 -20.21 -5.97
N GLU A 121 -13.59 -19.66 -5.72
CA GLU A 121 -14.76 -19.96 -6.52
C GLU A 121 -14.70 -19.18 -7.85
N GLU A 122 -14.78 -19.91 -8.97
CA GLU A 122 -14.68 -19.30 -10.32
C GLU A 122 -15.76 -18.24 -10.56
N ARG A 123 -16.96 -18.43 -10.02
CA ARG A 123 -18.06 -17.44 -10.13
C ARG A 123 -17.73 -16.13 -9.43
N LEU A 124 -17.14 -16.19 -8.22
CA LEU A 124 -16.74 -15.02 -7.46
C LEU A 124 -15.55 -14.32 -8.11
N ARG A 125 -14.61 -15.11 -8.61
CA ARG A 125 -13.47 -14.60 -9.39
C ARG A 125 -13.92 -13.84 -10.62
N ALA A 126 -14.84 -14.42 -11.42
CA ALA A 126 -15.38 -13.76 -12.60
C ALA A 126 -16.06 -12.42 -12.23
N ARG A 127 -16.90 -12.41 -11.19
CA ARG A 127 -17.55 -11.18 -10.71
C ARG A 127 -16.56 -10.10 -10.25
N ALA A 128 -15.50 -10.50 -9.54
CA ALA A 128 -14.45 -9.58 -9.09
C ALA A 128 -13.71 -8.96 -10.29
N ILE A 129 -13.35 -9.78 -11.28
CA ILE A 129 -12.69 -9.33 -12.51
C ILE A 129 -13.59 -8.42 -13.33
N GLU A 130 -14.87 -8.76 -13.53
CA GLU A 130 -15.85 -7.92 -14.23
C GLU A 130 -16.03 -6.57 -13.55
N ALA A 131 -15.96 -6.53 -12.21
CA ALA A 131 -16.00 -5.30 -11.43
C ALA A 131 -14.67 -4.53 -11.44
N GLY A 132 -13.65 -4.99 -12.17
CA GLY A 132 -12.38 -4.30 -12.37
C GLY A 132 -11.32 -4.61 -11.31
N ALA A 133 -11.34 -5.81 -10.70
CA ALA A 133 -10.26 -6.25 -9.82
C ALA A 133 -8.91 -6.26 -10.55
N LEU A 134 -7.87 -5.76 -9.89
CA LEU A 134 -6.53 -5.74 -10.47
C LEU A 134 -5.87 -7.11 -10.45
N GLY A 135 -6.13 -7.90 -9.44
CA GLY A 135 -5.57 -9.23 -9.25
C GLY A 135 -6.38 -10.12 -8.34
N PHE A 136 -6.10 -11.41 -8.45
CA PHE A 136 -6.74 -12.46 -7.67
C PHE A 136 -5.71 -13.53 -7.28
N LEU A 137 -5.58 -13.80 -5.99
CA LEU A 137 -4.65 -14.78 -5.44
C LEU A 137 -5.39 -15.82 -4.60
N SER A 138 -5.03 -17.09 -4.77
CA SER A 138 -5.50 -18.18 -3.92
C SER A 138 -4.51 -18.42 -2.78
N LYS A 139 -5.00 -18.53 -1.55
CA LYS A 139 -4.20 -18.93 -0.38
C LYS A 139 -3.92 -20.46 -0.43
N PRO A 140 -2.68 -20.91 -0.21
CA PRO A 140 -1.46 -20.14 0.00
C PRO A 140 -0.91 -19.55 -1.31
N PHE A 141 -0.31 -18.38 -1.24
CA PHE A 141 0.27 -17.69 -2.40
C PHE A 141 1.74 -17.33 -2.16
N GLU A 142 2.46 -17.14 -3.25
CA GLU A 142 3.85 -16.70 -3.24
C GLU A 142 3.94 -15.20 -3.01
N SER A 143 4.81 -14.78 -2.07
CA SER A 143 5.02 -13.35 -1.75
C SER A 143 5.39 -12.53 -2.98
N GLU A 144 6.21 -13.09 -3.88
CA GLU A 144 6.60 -12.44 -5.13
C GLU A 144 5.42 -12.10 -6.04
N THR A 145 4.40 -12.97 -6.07
CA THR A 145 3.21 -12.73 -6.88
C THR A 145 2.40 -11.57 -6.32
N LEU A 146 2.24 -11.49 -5.00
CA LEU A 146 1.58 -10.38 -4.34
C LEU A 146 2.35 -9.06 -4.56
N ILE A 147 3.68 -9.08 -4.43
CA ILE A 147 4.54 -7.91 -4.67
C ILE A 147 4.34 -7.36 -6.09
N LYS A 148 4.35 -8.20 -7.11
CA LYS A 148 4.12 -7.79 -8.50
C LYS A 148 2.76 -7.13 -8.71
N LEU A 149 1.72 -7.62 -8.01
CA LEU A 149 0.39 -7.02 -8.08
C LEU A 149 0.32 -5.68 -7.36
N ILE A 150 1.03 -5.53 -6.22
CA ILE A 150 1.13 -4.26 -5.50
C ILE A 150 1.84 -3.22 -6.37
N ASP A 151 2.97 -3.56 -6.98
CA ASP A 151 3.71 -2.66 -7.88
C ASP A 151 2.82 -2.19 -9.04
N LYS A 152 2.09 -3.11 -9.66
CA LYS A 152 1.13 -2.79 -10.72
C LYS A 152 0.01 -1.88 -10.23
N ALA A 153 -0.49 -2.08 -9.01
CA ALA A 153 -1.51 -1.24 -8.40
C ALA A 153 -1.03 0.21 -8.23
N ILE A 154 0.19 0.37 -7.70
CA ILE A 154 0.80 1.67 -7.48
C ILE A 154 1.05 2.41 -8.81
N GLU A 155 1.52 1.70 -9.83
CA GLU A 155 1.71 2.27 -11.17
C GLU A 155 0.40 2.74 -11.79
N THR A 156 -0.67 1.97 -11.61
CA THR A 156 -2.01 2.33 -12.11
C THR A 156 -2.56 3.56 -11.42
N GLY A 157 -2.39 3.68 -10.10
CA GLY A 157 -2.83 4.84 -9.31
C GLY A 157 -2.08 6.14 -9.63
N ARG A 158 -0.84 6.05 -10.12
CA ARG A 158 -0.05 7.23 -10.53
C ARG A 158 -0.46 7.82 -11.88
N LYS A 159 -1.20 7.07 -12.69
CA LYS A 159 -1.62 7.49 -14.04
C LYS A 159 -3.00 8.16 -14.08
N THR A 160 -3.68 8.22 -12.95
CA THR A 160 -5.00 8.85 -12.81
C THR A 160 -4.87 10.17 -12.09
#